data_c8b07179a1d1fc0d27a8ebc114f10e6c
#
_entry.id   c8b07179a1d1fc0d27a8ebc114f10e6c
#
_cell.length_a   1.000
_cell.length_b   1.000
_cell.length_c   1.000
_cell.angle_alpha   90.00
_cell.angle_beta   90.00
_cell.angle_gamma   90.00
#
_symmetry.space_group_name_H-M   'P 1'
#
loop_
_entity.id
_entity.type
_entity.pdbx_description
1 polymer ?
#
loop_
_entity_poly.entity_id
_entity_poly.type
_entity_poly.pdbx_seq_one_letter_code
_entity_poly.pdbx_strand_id
1 'polypeptide(L)'
;MIKERKNILCYGDSNTLGYDTVNDTRFPWGIRWTSVVQEVLGDEYYIIEEGMGNRTTVWEDPIENVQSGKDYLISCIESHWPLDIIIFMLGTNDLKTRFHLEAYDIAAGVENLALMACEHLRKRQKTQPEILIISPIEIGEFIEENPYGIYLGNRWAIERSRQFPKYYKEIADKNGFHFMAASSYAVPCREDSVHMDAENHRRLAEAIADKIK
;
A
#
# COMPACT_ATOMS: atom_id res chain seq x y z
N MET A 1 33.82 -1.07 -8.13
CA MET A 1 33.14 -1.71 -6.98
C MET A 1 31.65 -1.62 -7.25
N ILE A 2 30.91 -2.70 -7.15
CA ILE A 2 29.44 -2.66 -7.24
C ILE A 2 28.97 -1.97 -5.95
N LYS A 3 28.31 -0.82 -6.07
CA LYS A 3 27.73 -0.10 -4.92
C LYS A 3 26.59 -0.97 -4.39
N GLU A 4 26.67 -1.36 -3.12
CA GLU A 4 25.60 -2.12 -2.47
C GLU A 4 24.39 -1.20 -2.35
N ARG A 5 23.26 -1.57 -2.98
CA ARG A 5 22.02 -0.82 -2.93
C ARG A 5 21.11 -1.41 -1.85
N LYS A 6 20.33 -0.56 -1.21
CA LYS A 6 19.23 -1.01 -0.33
C LYS A 6 18.00 -1.34 -1.18
N ASN A 7 17.49 -2.54 -1.05
CA ASN A 7 16.31 -3.01 -1.77
C ASN A 7 15.04 -2.71 -0.98
N ILE A 8 14.12 -1.95 -1.57
CA ILE A 8 12.83 -1.55 -0.97
C ILE A 8 11.69 -2.18 -1.75
N LEU A 9 10.95 -3.07 -1.12
CA LEU A 9 9.73 -3.64 -1.69
C LEU A 9 8.53 -2.75 -1.35
N CYS A 10 7.85 -2.22 -2.37
CA CYS A 10 6.62 -1.46 -2.24
C CYS A 10 5.43 -2.36 -2.57
N TYR A 11 4.83 -2.97 -1.54
CA TYR A 11 3.75 -3.94 -1.67
C TYR A 11 2.39 -3.31 -1.41
N GLY A 12 1.54 -3.23 -2.44
CA GLY A 12 0.27 -2.51 -2.35
C GLY A 12 -0.75 -2.86 -3.43
N ASP A 13 -1.77 -2.03 -3.50
CA ASP A 13 -2.90 -2.14 -4.42
C ASP A 13 -2.75 -1.22 -5.65
N SER A 14 -3.88 -0.77 -6.21
CA SER A 14 -3.95 0.12 -7.37
C SER A 14 -3.29 1.48 -7.12
N ASN A 15 -3.31 2.02 -5.91
CA ASN A 15 -2.60 3.24 -5.56
C ASN A 15 -1.07 3.04 -5.57
N THR A 16 -0.58 1.84 -5.30
CA THR A 16 0.84 1.49 -5.45
C THR A 16 1.19 1.17 -6.89
N LEU A 17 0.28 0.51 -7.63
CA LEU A 17 0.40 0.33 -9.07
C LEU A 17 0.52 1.66 -9.82
N GLY A 18 -0.12 2.71 -9.30
CA GLY A 18 -0.26 4.00 -9.96
C GLY A 18 -1.34 3.99 -11.02
N TYR A 19 -2.55 3.54 -10.66
CA TYR A 19 -3.70 3.59 -11.56
C TYR A 19 -4.15 5.03 -11.79
N ASP A 20 -4.28 5.40 -13.07
CA ASP A 20 -4.79 6.68 -13.55
C ASP A 20 -6.27 6.50 -13.92
N THR A 21 -7.16 6.94 -13.05
CA THR A 21 -8.61 6.78 -13.25
C THR A 21 -9.17 7.62 -14.39
N VAL A 22 -8.50 8.72 -14.75
CA VAL A 22 -8.94 9.61 -15.83
C VAL A 22 -8.74 8.96 -17.21
N ASN A 23 -7.61 8.28 -17.37
CA ASN A 23 -7.22 7.67 -18.64
C ASN A 23 -7.42 6.14 -18.67
N ASP A 24 -7.92 5.54 -17.61
CA ASP A 24 -8.07 4.09 -17.43
C ASP A 24 -6.77 3.33 -17.77
N THR A 25 -5.66 3.78 -17.18
CA THR A 25 -4.33 3.24 -17.46
C THR A 25 -3.44 3.28 -16.24
N ARG A 26 -2.19 2.90 -16.38
CA ARG A 26 -1.16 3.09 -15.35
C ARG A 26 -0.38 4.38 -15.62
N PHE A 27 -0.19 5.24 -14.62
CA PHE A 27 0.70 6.39 -14.73
C PHE A 27 2.11 5.96 -15.21
N PRO A 28 2.76 6.75 -16.08
CA PRO A 28 4.12 6.46 -16.50
C PRO A 28 5.12 6.57 -15.34
N TRP A 29 6.34 6.07 -15.58
CA TRP A 29 7.47 6.31 -14.69
C TRP A 29 7.68 7.82 -14.46
N GLY A 30 8.08 8.18 -13.24
CA GLY A 30 8.24 9.58 -12.83
C GLY A 30 6.95 10.23 -12.27
N ILE A 31 5.80 9.54 -12.31
CA ILE A 31 4.53 10.02 -11.73
C ILE A 31 4.08 9.15 -10.56
N ARG A 32 4.15 7.83 -10.68
CA ARG A 32 3.78 6.92 -9.59
C ARG A 32 4.63 7.19 -8.35
N TRP A 33 4.03 7.17 -7.17
CA TRP A 33 4.76 7.46 -5.94
C TRP A 33 6.01 6.59 -5.77
N THR A 34 5.96 5.33 -6.18
CA THR A 34 7.08 4.39 -6.15
C THR A 34 8.25 4.86 -7.00
N SER A 35 7.97 5.29 -8.23
CA SER A 35 9.01 5.80 -9.15
C SER A 35 9.57 7.16 -8.70
N VAL A 36 8.73 8.04 -8.14
CA VAL A 36 9.18 9.32 -7.57
C VAL A 36 10.07 9.08 -6.34
N VAL A 37 9.72 8.12 -5.47
CA VAL A 37 10.60 7.71 -4.35
C VAL A 37 11.96 7.25 -4.87
N GLN A 38 12.01 6.46 -5.96
CA GLN A 38 13.28 6.05 -6.58
C GLN A 38 14.11 7.26 -7.03
N GLU A 39 13.49 8.24 -7.67
CA GLU A 39 14.18 9.45 -8.12
C GLU A 39 14.72 10.29 -6.95
N VAL A 40 13.93 10.44 -5.88
CA VAL A 40 14.31 11.22 -4.69
C VAL A 40 15.41 10.55 -3.86
N LEU A 41 15.37 9.23 -3.73
CA LEU A 41 16.36 8.44 -2.98
C LEU A 41 17.65 8.18 -3.79
N GLY A 42 17.55 8.20 -5.11
CA GLY A 42 18.69 8.01 -6.01
C GLY A 42 19.24 6.59 -6.04
N ASP A 43 20.49 6.46 -6.51
CA ASP A 43 21.13 5.18 -6.82
C ASP A 43 21.52 4.33 -5.61
N GLU A 44 21.43 4.85 -4.41
CA GLU A 44 21.70 4.09 -3.17
C GLU A 44 20.57 3.13 -2.81
N TYR A 45 19.41 3.30 -3.44
CA TYR A 45 18.22 2.50 -3.22
C TYR A 45 17.73 1.89 -4.54
N TYR A 46 17.04 0.77 -4.43
CA TYR A 46 16.35 0.12 -5.53
C TYR A 46 14.91 -0.16 -5.12
N ILE A 47 13.98 0.51 -5.78
CA ILE A 47 12.54 0.39 -5.51
C ILE A 47 11.95 -0.73 -6.36
N ILE A 48 11.34 -1.69 -5.70
CA ILE A 48 10.64 -2.81 -6.32
C ILE A 48 9.14 -2.52 -6.23
N GLU A 49 8.53 -2.25 -7.39
CA GLU A 49 7.12 -1.87 -7.48
C GLU A 49 6.24 -3.14 -7.55
N GLU A 50 5.52 -3.46 -6.49
CA GLU A 50 4.62 -4.60 -6.39
C GLU A 50 3.18 -4.15 -6.06
N GLY A 51 2.70 -3.17 -6.80
CA GLY A 51 1.30 -2.73 -6.80
C GLY A 51 0.45 -3.57 -7.75
N MET A 52 -0.75 -3.96 -7.31
CA MET A 52 -1.72 -4.68 -8.14
C MET A 52 -3.15 -4.20 -7.88
N GLY A 53 -3.86 -3.84 -8.94
CA GLY A 53 -5.27 -3.43 -8.85
C GLY A 53 -6.11 -4.48 -8.12
N ASN A 54 -7.09 -4.03 -7.36
CA ASN A 54 -8.01 -4.86 -6.58
C ASN A 54 -7.39 -5.73 -5.47
N ARG A 55 -6.07 -5.68 -5.23
CA ARG A 55 -5.43 -6.47 -4.18
C ARG A 55 -5.98 -6.10 -2.80
N THR A 56 -6.49 -7.10 -2.10
CA THR A 56 -6.87 -7.06 -0.69
C THR A 56 -5.66 -7.36 0.22
N THR A 57 -5.84 -7.30 1.52
CA THR A 57 -4.81 -7.76 2.48
C THR A 57 -4.72 -9.29 2.49
N VAL A 58 -5.57 -9.97 3.23
CA VAL A 58 -5.55 -11.43 3.40
C VAL A 58 -6.82 -12.13 2.91
N TRP A 59 -7.82 -11.35 2.50
CA TRP A 59 -9.13 -11.85 2.12
C TRP A 59 -9.17 -12.15 0.62
N GLU A 60 -9.53 -13.37 0.25
CA GLU A 60 -9.76 -13.70 -1.16
C GLU A 60 -10.96 -12.95 -1.71
N ASP A 61 -10.82 -12.38 -2.90
CA ASP A 61 -11.94 -11.80 -3.64
C ASP A 61 -12.32 -12.69 -4.84
N PRO A 62 -13.30 -13.59 -4.68
CA PRO A 62 -13.65 -14.53 -5.73
C PRO A 62 -14.31 -13.87 -6.96
N ILE A 63 -14.71 -12.60 -6.84
CA ILE A 63 -15.36 -11.86 -7.92
C ILE A 63 -14.33 -11.19 -8.82
N GLU A 64 -13.27 -10.61 -8.22
CA GLU A 64 -12.25 -9.87 -8.97
C GLU A 64 -11.21 -10.78 -9.63
N ASN A 65 -11.15 -12.07 -9.27
CA ASN A 65 -10.15 -13.02 -9.76
C ASN A 65 -8.69 -12.54 -9.56
N VAL A 66 -8.45 -11.82 -8.49
CA VAL A 66 -7.15 -11.28 -8.12
C VAL A 66 -6.69 -11.95 -6.83
N GLN A 67 -5.44 -12.38 -6.80
CA GLN A 67 -4.84 -12.95 -5.61
C GLN A 67 -4.80 -11.91 -4.47
N SER A 68 -5.15 -12.35 -3.27
CA SER A 68 -4.97 -11.54 -2.08
C SER A 68 -3.49 -11.21 -1.86
N GLY A 69 -3.23 -10.19 -1.05
CA GLY A 69 -1.86 -9.88 -0.65
C GLY A 69 -1.17 -11.07 -0.02
N LYS A 70 -1.91 -11.85 0.80
CA LYS A 70 -1.39 -13.05 1.46
C LYS A 70 -0.95 -14.14 0.48
N ASP A 71 -1.74 -14.40 -0.55
CA ASP A 71 -1.48 -15.51 -1.48
C ASP A 71 -0.23 -15.28 -2.33
N TYR A 72 0.05 -14.02 -2.66
CA TYR A 72 1.18 -13.67 -3.52
C TYR A 72 2.45 -13.29 -2.76
N LEU A 73 2.35 -12.85 -1.51
CA LEU A 73 3.46 -12.23 -0.75
C LEU A 73 4.74 -13.09 -0.73
N ILE A 74 4.62 -14.37 -0.42
CA ILE A 74 5.80 -15.24 -0.30
C ILE A 74 6.48 -15.45 -1.66
N SER A 75 5.71 -15.62 -2.72
CA SER A 75 6.25 -15.73 -4.09
C SER A 75 6.96 -14.45 -4.52
N CYS A 76 6.39 -13.30 -4.16
CA CYS A 76 6.98 -12.00 -4.39
C CYS A 76 8.33 -11.87 -3.64
N ILE A 77 8.36 -12.17 -2.35
CA ILE A 77 9.58 -12.11 -1.54
C ILE A 77 10.67 -13.05 -2.10
N GLU A 78 10.32 -14.28 -2.49
CA GLU A 78 11.27 -15.24 -3.07
C GLU A 78 11.90 -14.72 -4.36
N SER A 79 11.21 -13.89 -5.13
CA SER A 79 11.71 -13.30 -6.37
C SER A 79 12.63 -12.09 -6.13
N HIS A 80 12.56 -11.47 -4.95
CA HIS A 80 13.17 -10.15 -4.73
C HIS A 80 14.15 -10.08 -3.54
N TRP A 81 14.26 -11.13 -2.70
CA TRP A 81 15.23 -11.07 -1.60
C TRP A 81 16.68 -11.00 -2.11
N PRO A 82 17.64 -10.36 -1.38
CA PRO A 82 17.45 -9.77 -0.06
C PRO A 82 16.72 -8.43 -0.09
N LEU A 83 15.91 -8.17 0.95
CA LEU A 83 15.14 -6.95 1.13
C LEU A 83 15.60 -6.21 2.39
N ASP A 84 15.84 -4.91 2.29
CA ASP A 84 16.23 -4.06 3.41
C ASP A 84 15.03 -3.39 4.05
N ILE A 85 14.05 -2.98 3.23
CA ILE A 85 12.82 -2.34 3.68
C ILE A 85 11.64 -2.96 2.94
N ILE A 86 10.53 -3.17 3.64
CA ILE A 86 9.24 -3.53 3.02
C ILE A 86 8.20 -2.49 3.43
N ILE A 87 7.58 -1.88 2.44
CA ILE A 87 6.48 -0.93 2.61
C ILE A 87 5.18 -1.65 2.28
N PHE A 88 4.26 -1.73 3.24
CA PHE A 88 2.91 -2.22 3.02
C PHE A 88 1.92 -1.06 2.97
N MET A 89 1.22 -0.88 1.84
CA MET A 89 0.11 0.05 1.69
C MET A 89 -1.06 -0.67 1.02
N LEU A 90 -1.90 -1.30 1.84
CA LEU A 90 -3.05 -2.13 1.47
C LEU A 90 -4.22 -1.84 2.41
N GLY A 91 -5.44 -2.16 1.99
CA GLY A 91 -6.65 -2.11 2.80
C GLY A 91 -7.83 -1.41 2.12
N THR A 92 -7.58 -0.65 1.06
CA THR A 92 -8.66 0.03 0.31
C THR A 92 -9.66 -0.98 -0.26
N ASN A 93 -9.19 -2.08 -0.83
CA ASN A 93 -10.04 -3.10 -1.43
C ASN A 93 -10.76 -3.98 -0.41
N ASP A 94 -10.26 -4.04 0.80
CA ASP A 94 -10.88 -4.73 1.93
C ASP A 94 -12.14 -4.01 2.44
N LEU A 95 -12.32 -2.72 2.08
CA LEU A 95 -13.54 -1.96 2.33
C LEU A 95 -14.73 -2.41 1.50
N LYS A 96 -14.55 -3.26 0.47
CA LYS A 96 -15.66 -3.77 -0.33
C LYS A 96 -16.72 -4.40 0.58
N THR A 97 -17.96 -3.98 0.40
CA THR A 97 -19.09 -4.36 1.27
C THR A 97 -19.27 -5.86 1.42
N ARG A 98 -18.86 -6.64 0.42
CA ARG A 98 -18.94 -8.10 0.42
C ARG A 98 -18.13 -8.76 1.52
N PHE A 99 -17.11 -8.07 2.07
CA PHE A 99 -16.28 -8.60 3.15
C PHE A 99 -16.81 -8.27 4.55
N HIS A 100 -17.63 -7.23 4.69
CA HIS A 100 -18.18 -6.78 5.98
C HIS A 100 -17.13 -6.55 7.07
N LEU A 101 -15.95 -6.03 6.71
CA LEU A 101 -14.84 -5.84 7.63
C LEU A 101 -14.88 -4.47 8.30
N GLU A 102 -14.49 -4.43 9.55
CA GLU A 102 -14.19 -3.19 10.25
C GLU A 102 -12.73 -2.77 10.01
N ALA A 103 -12.41 -1.49 10.27
CA ALA A 103 -11.06 -0.97 10.03
C ALA A 103 -9.97 -1.72 10.83
N TYR A 104 -10.28 -2.24 12.02
CA TYR A 104 -9.34 -3.05 12.80
C TYR A 104 -9.07 -4.43 12.20
N ASP A 105 -10.07 -5.06 11.57
CA ASP A 105 -9.88 -6.34 10.86
C ASP A 105 -8.93 -6.15 9.66
N ILE A 106 -9.12 -5.06 8.92
CA ILE A 106 -8.28 -4.72 7.77
C ILE A 106 -6.84 -4.46 8.23
N ALA A 107 -6.65 -3.70 9.30
CA ALA A 107 -5.34 -3.49 9.90
C ALA A 107 -4.69 -4.80 10.36
N ALA A 108 -5.46 -5.71 10.98
CA ALA A 108 -4.96 -7.03 11.36
C ALA A 108 -4.53 -7.88 10.16
N GLY A 109 -5.19 -7.70 9.00
CA GLY A 109 -4.75 -8.27 7.73
C GLY A 109 -3.35 -7.81 7.33
N VAL A 110 -3.07 -6.50 7.43
CA VAL A 110 -1.73 -5.94 7.16
C VAL A 110 -0.70 -6.41 8.20
N GLU A 111 -1.06 -6.47 9.48
CA GLU A 111 -0.20 -7.06 10.52
C GLU A 111 0.22 -8.48 10.15
N ASN A 112 -0.73 -9.30 9.71
CA ASN A 112 -0.46 -10.68 9.28
C ASN A 112 0.55 -10.73 8.13
N LEU A 113 0.40 -9.88 7.11
CA LEU A 113 1.35 -9.80 5.99
C LEU A 113 2.76 -9.43 6.46
N ALA A 114 2.87 -8.41 7.30
CA ALA A 114 4.17 -7.96 7.81
C ALA A 114 4.88 -9.05 8.63
N LEU A 115 4.15 -9.73 9.51
CA LEU A 115 4.69 -10.84 10.30
C LEU A 115 5.09 -12.04 9.44
N MET A 116 4.30 -12.38 8.43
CA MET A 116 4.64 -13.43 7.45
C MET A 116 5.93 -13.11 6.70
N ALA A 117 6.10 -11.86 6.25
CA ALA A 117 7.31 -11.41 5.58
C ALA A 117 8.54 -11.54 6.48
N CYS A 118 8.45 -11.04 7.72
CA CYS A 118 9.52 -11.13 8.71
C CYS A 118 9.90 -12.60 9.02
N GLU A 119 8.91 -13.46 9.24
CA GLU A 119 9.16 -14.88 9.51
C GLU A 119 9.83 -15.58 8.33
N HIS A 120 9.37 -15.31 7.12
CA HIS A 120 9.93 -15.90 5.92
C HIS A 120 11.38 -15.47 5.68
N LEU A 121 11.66 -14.15 5.74
CA LEU A 121 12.97 -13.58 5.49
C LEU A 121 14.00 -13.95 6.57
N ARG A 122 13.59 -14.20 7.81
CA ARG A 122 14.48 -14.72 8.85
C ARG A 122 15.21 -16.01 8.47
N LYS A 123 14.61 -16.79 7.54
CA LYS A 123 15.19 -18.04 7.02
C LYS A 123 16.03 -17.82 5.75
N ARG A 124 15.94 -16.64 5.13
CA ARG A 124 16.53 -16.33 3.82
C ARG A 124 17.71 -15.37 3.90
N GLN A 125 17.68 -14.43 4.83
CA GLN A 125 18.71 -13.40 4.97
C GLN A 125 19.11 -13.21 6.43
N LYS A 126 20.32 -12.66 6.65
CA LYS A 126 20.86 -12.47 8.01
C LYS A 126 20.24 -11.28 8.72
N THR A 127 19.98 -10.21 7.98
CA THR A 127 19.43 -8.96 8.51
C THR A 127 17.92 -8.95 8.27
N GLN A 128 17.13 -8.63 9.30
CA GLN A 128 15.69 -8.46 9.14
C GLN A 128 15.41 -7.16 8.38
N PRO A 129 14.41 -7.14 7.50
CA PRO A 129 14.00 -5.90 6.86
C PRO A 129 13.34 -4.96 7.87
N GLU A 130 13.49 -3.66 7.66
CA GLU A 130 12.64 -2.67 8.28
C GLU A 130 11.24 -2.73 7.65
N ILE A 131 10.21 -2.68 8.47
CA ILE A 131 8.82 -2.68 7.99
C ILE A 131 8.25 -1.28 8.15
N LEU A 132 7.74 -0.71 7.06
CA LEU A 132 6.97 0.51 7.06
C LEU A 132 5.50 0.18 6.73
N ILE A 133 4.63 0.36 7.70
CA ILE A 133 3.18 0.24 7.52
C ILE A 133 2.63 1.61 7.13
N ILE A 134 2.02 1.70 5.95
CA ILE A 134 1.34 2.91 5.51
C ILE A 134 -0.17 2.64 5.48
N SER A 135 -0.93 3.36 6.30
CA SER A 135 -2.39 3.33 6.13
C SER A 135 -2.77 4.04 4.82
N PRO A 136 -3.66 3.46 3.99
CA PRO A 136 -4.09 4.08 2.74
C PRO A 136 -4.66 5.49 2.93
N ILE A 137 -4.79 6.22 1.84
CA ILE A 137 -5.57 7.46 1.80
C ILE A 137 -7.03 7.19 2.16
N GLU A 138 -7.72 8.20 2.68
CA GLU A 138 -9.15 8.10 2.95
C GLU A 138 -9.95 8.02 1.65
N ILE A 139 -11.11 7.37 1.70
CA ILE A 139 -12.10 7.43 0.62
C ILE A 139 -12.69 8.84 0.56
N GLY A 140 -12.79 9.39 -0.64
CA GLY A 140 -13.24 10.75 -0.87
C GLY A 140 -14.75 10.95 -0.71
N GLU A 141 -15.15 12.19 -0.42
CA GLU A 141 -16.53 12.57 -0.15
C GLU A 141 -17.48 12.38 -1.35
N PHE A 142 -16.93 12.33 -2.58
CA PHE A 142 -17.72 12.16 -3.81
C PHE A 142 -17.92 10.69 -4.19
N ILE A 143 -17.61 9.74 -3.31
CA ILE A 143 -17.73 8.30 -3.58
C ILE A 143 -19.15 7.89 -3.99
N GLU A 144 -20.19 8.55 -3.45
CA GLU A 144 -21.59 8.28 -3.80
C GLU A 144 -21.96 8.67 -5.25
N GLU A 145 -21.16 9.54 -5.87
CA GLU A 145 -21.39 10.03 -7.23
C GLU A 145 -20.74 9.13 -8.30
N ASN A 146 -20.00 8.10 -7.89
CA ASN A 146 -19.27 7.24 -8.82
C ASN A 146 -19.54 5.73 -8.62
N PRO A 147 -19.25 4.89 -9.62
CA PRO A 147 -19.57 3.46 -9.57
C PRO A 147 -18.89 2.70 -8.42
N TYR A 148 -17.72 3.13 -7.95
CA TYR A 148 -17.02 2.47 -6.84
C TYR A 148 -17.80 2.55 -5.52
N GLY A 149 -18.66 3.57 -5.34
CA GLY A 149 -19.47 3.70 -4.16
C GLY A 149 -20.35 2.49 -3.86
N ILE A 150 -20.92 1.87 -4.89
CA ILE A 150 -21.75 0.66 -4.75
C ILE A 150 -20.93 -0.49 -4.14
N TYR A 151 -19.70 -0.67 -4.60
CA TYR A 151 -18.85 -1.77 -4.15
C TYR A 151 -18.27 -1.53 -2.77
N LEU A 152 -17.91 -0.27 -2.47
CA LEU A 152 -17.27 0.12 -1.21
C LEU A 152 -18.28 0.48 -0.11
N GLY A 153 -19.57 0.68 -0.45
CA GLY A 153 -20.63 0.99 0.50
C GLY A 153 -20.74 2.46 0.86
N ASN A 154 -20.38 3.35 -0.08
CA ASN A 154 -20.60 4.80 0.03
C ASN A 154 -20.01 5.39 1.32
N ARG A 155 -20.82 6.10 2.12
CA ARG A 155 -20.38 6.72 3.39
C ARG A 155 -19.75 5.76 4.37
N TRP A 156 -20.16 4.51 4.36
CA TRP A 156 -19.57 3.48 5.21
C TRP A 156 -18.07 3.29 4.94
N ALA A 157 -17.64 3.35 3.67
CA ALA A 157 -16.22 3.28 3.32
C ALA A 157 -15.44 4.54 3.79
N ILE A 158 -16.05 5.73 3.67
CA ILE A 158 -15.47 6.97 4.20
C ILE A 158 -15.22 6.85 5.70
N GLU A 159 -16.24 6.44 6.45
CA GLU A 159 -16.16 6.32 7.91
C GLU A 159 -15.08 5.31 8.37
N ARG A 160 -14.91 4.20 7.62
CA ARG A 160 -13.92 3.17 7.96
C ARG A 160 -12.51 3.58 7.54
N SER A 161 -12.34 4.14 6.35
CA SER A 161 -11.01 4.60 5.91
C SER A 161 -10.43 5.68 6.82
N ARG A 162 -11.27 6.54 7.39
CA ARG A 162 -10.86 7.54 8.41
C ARG A 162 -10.32 6.91 9.70
N GLN A 163 -10.66 5.67 9.98
CA GLN A 163 -10.15 4.96 11.15
C GLN A 163 -8.82 4.22 10.90
N PHE A 164 -8.42 4.06 9.63
CA PHE A 164 -7.18 3.37 9.29
C PHE A 164 -5.95 3.89 10.03
N PRO A 165 -5.69 5.21 10.10
CA PRO A 165 -4.50 5.71 10.77
C PRO A 165 -4.38 5.24 12.22
N LYS A 166 -5.50 5.16 12.94
CA LYS A 166 -5.54 4.68 14.33
C LYS A 166 -5.09 3.22 14.42
N TYR A 167 -5.78 2.33 13.72
CA TYR A 167 -5.54 0.89 13.86
C TYR A 167 -4.22 0.43 13.24
N TYR A 168 -3.80 1.06 12.14
CA TYR A 168 -2.50 0.79 11.51
C TYR A 168 -1.35 1.24 12.41
N LYS A 169 -1.51 2.37 13.09
CA LYS A 169 -0.54 2.80 14.09
C LYS A 169 -0.46 1.82 15.27
N GLU A 170 -1.60 1.36 15.77
CA GLU A 170 -1.66 0.39 16.88
C GLU A 170 -0.90 -0.91 16.54
N ILE A 171 -1.10 -1.47 15.33
CA ILE A 171 -0.36 -2.68 14.91
C ILE A 171 1.14 -2.39 14.70
N ALA A 172 1.49 -1.23 14.19
CA ALA A 172 2.88 -0.86 14.00
C ALA A 172 3.59 -0.70 15.37
N ASP A 173 3.01 0.03 16.30
CA ASP A 173 3.55 0.22 17.65
C ASP A 173 3.72 -1.12 18.39
N LYS A 174 2.72 -2.01 18.30
CA LYS A 174 2.73 -3.35 18.92
C LYS A 174 3.90 -4.21 18.46
N ASN A 175 4.28 -4.10 17.20
CA ASN A 175 5.29 -4.95 16.57
C ASN A 175 6.65 -4.26 16.38
N GLY A 176 6.80 -3.00 16.78
CA GLY A 176 8.01 -2.23 16.57
C GLY A 176 8.25 -1.86 15.10
N PHE A 177 7.21 -1.77 14.29
CA PHE A 177 7.25 -1.34 12.91
C PHE A 177 7.16 0.18 12.79
N HIS A 178 7.67 0.73 11.70
CA HIS A 178 7.45 2.12 11.35
C HIS A 178 6.03 2.32 10.83
N PHE A 179 5.48 3.51 11.11
CA PHE A 179 4.14 3.88 10.67
C PHE A 179 4.11 5.23 9.95
N MET A 180 3.20 5.34 8.97
CA MET A 180 2.85 6.58 8.30
C MET A 180 1.37 6.52 7.85
N ALA A 181 0.65 7.64 7.96
CA ALA A 181 -0.68 7.78 7.40
C ALA A 181 -0.59 8.48 6.04
N ALA A 182 -0.94 7.79 4.94
CA ALA A 182 -0.94 8.40 3.62
C ALA A 182 -1.93 9.58 3.54
N SER A 183 -3.05 9.51 4.26
CA SER A 183 -4.05 10.58 4.34
C SER A 183 -3.55 11.90 4.94
N SER A 184 -2.39 11.89 5.60
CA SER A 184 -1.75 13.14 6.07
C SER A 184 -1.04 13.90 4.96
N TYR A 185 -0.81 13.30 3.81
CA TYR A 185 0.00 13.85 2.72
C TYR A 185 -0.71 13.88 1.37
N ALA A 186 -1.66 12.99 1.18
CA ALA A 186 -2.36 12.80 -0.09
C ALA A 186 -3.86 12.55 0.12
N VAL A 187 -4.62 12.94 -0.88
CA VAL A 187 -6.07 12.71 -0.94
C VAL A 187 -6.43 12.02 -2.26
N PRO A 188 -7.58 11.34 -2.35
CA PRO A 188 -8.04 10.79 -3.61
C PRO A 188 -8.45 11.90 -4.58
N CYS A 189 -8.35 11.63 -5.88
CA CYS A 189 -8.90 12.50 -6.91
C CYS A 189 -10.44 12.54 -6.81
N ARG A 190 -11.03 13.59 -7.37
CA ARG A 190 -12.48 13.76 -7.36
C ARG A 190 -13.19 12.76 -8.27
N GLU A 191 -12.51 12.36 -9.34
CA GLU A 191 -13.07 11.54 -10.43
C GLU A 191 -13.62 10.21 -9.94
N ASP A 192 -12.94 9.58 -8.98
CA ASP A 192 -13.42 8.31 -8.43
C ASP A 192 -13.42 8.24 -6.90
N SER A 193 -12.84 9.21 -6.21
CA SER A 193 -12.78 9.25 -4.74
C SER A 193 -11.99 8.08 -4.10
N VAL A 194 -11.18 7.37 -4.86
CA VAL A 194 -10.42 6.19 -4.43
C VAL A 194 -8.93 6.30 -4.76
N HIS A 195 -8.61 6.75 -5.98
CA HIS A 195 -7.25 6.78 -6.48
C HIS A 195 -6.62 8.18 -6.41
N MET A 196 -5.31 8.21 -6.25
CA MET A 196 -4.54 9.46 -6.24
C MET A 196 -4.33 9.97 -7.68
N ASP A 197 -4.40 11.29 -7.85
CA ASP A 197 -3.87 11.95 -9.04
C ASP A 197 -2.33 12.09 -9.00
N ALA A 198 -1.75 12.62 -10.07
CA ALA A 198 -0.30 12.78 -10.20
C ALA A 198 0.30 13.65 -9.08
N GLU A 199 -0.38 14.70 -8.67
CA GLU A 199 0.09 15.60 -7.60
C GLU A 199 0.09 14.89 -6.23
N ASN A 200 -0.95 14.12 -5.93
CA ASN A 200 -1.04 13.37 -4.70
C ASN A 200 -0.05 12.19 -4.65
N HIS A 201 0.23 11.56 -5.79
CA HIS A 201 1.33 10.61 -5.90
C HIS A 201 2.67 11.24 -5.55
N ARG A 202 2.96 12.45 -6.05
CA ARG A 202 4.20 13.18 -5.77
C ARG A 202 4.32 13.54 -4.28
N ARG A 203 3.27 14.10 -3.68
CA ARG A 203 3.26 14.47 -2.25
C ARG A 203 3.51 13.26 -1.34
N LEU A 204 2.84 12.15 -1.62
CA LEU A 204 3.04 10.92 -0.86
C LEU A 204 4.48 10.42 -1.00
N ALA A 205 5.03 10.45 -2.20
CA ALA A 205 6.39 10.00 -2.48
C ALA A 205 7.44 10.82 -1.72
N GLU A 206 7.32 12.15 -1.72
CA GLU A 206 8.22 13.05 -0.99
C GLU A 206 8.22 12.71 0.52
N ALA A 207 7.03 12.52 1.09
CA ALA A 207 6.89 12.16 2.49
C ALA A 207 7.47 10.76 2.83
N ILE A 208 7.28 9.78 1.94
CA ILE A 208 7.88 8.45 2.10
C ILE A 208 9.40 8.51 2.01
N ALA A 209 9.94 9.25 1.03
CA ALA A 209 11.39 9.39 0.87
C ALA A 209 12.04 10.07 2.08
N ASP A 210 11.39 11.08 2.66
CA ASP A 210 11.87 11.74 3.89
C ASP A 210 11.80 10.81 5.12
N LYS A 211 10.85 9.89 5.16
CA LYS A 211 10.72 8.90 6.22
C LYS A 211 11.81 7.83 6.16
N ILE A 212 12.32 7.52 4.96
CA ILE A 212 13.34 6.48 4.71
C ILE A 212 14.76 6.99 4.93
N LYS A 213 15.03 8.28 4.65
CA LYS A 213 16.34 8.92 4.87
C LYS A 213 16.68 9.04 6.34
#